data_d6a32dc5ea980b7a9196fa054b0eaa98
#
_entry.id   d6a32dc5ea980b7a9196fa054b0eaa98
#
_cell.length_a   1.000
_cell.length_b   1.000
_cell.length_c   1.000
_cell.angle_alpha   90.00
_cell.angle_beta   90.00
_cell.angle_gamma   90.00
#
_symmetry.space_group_name_H-M   'P 1'
#
loop_
_entity.id
_entity.type
_entity.pdbx_description
1 polymer ?
#
loop_
_entity_poly.entity_id
_entity_poly.type
_entity_poly.pdbx_seq_one_letter_code
_entity_poly.pdbx_strand_id
1 'polypeptide(L)'
;MSTQDDRRAEGIIPARQVTGIVPTEQLTSPVSANFPRRRKRWQLWTMCILGVFLILQVIYQLFFTDRSFADPERLKALEKLSVTGKRPMGDGKNWPGWRGPNRDGISPETNLLTNWPPEGPPKLWEKPAGGGYSSLAVVDGRVYTLLQQGQNEAAICWDAKDGTELWRYRYPALYQNDFGNGPRSTPMVDGDFVYTVGGTGMLQCLKTRPATPAGEMVWQKDLLSDFGAPNLKWGVSFSPLVDRDTVYTMPGGPGGNSLAAFDKRTGKLKWKNLDDPAGYSSPIAAPIAGKPQIIFFTALGLVGVSPADGKLLWRFNWETNYGTNIATPIIVQDYVFISTGYRRGCALLQIETAADGGLQASPVYENKKMCNHFPSSILINGYLYGFDDSRLTCMEFRTGEVRWKKSGFDKGTVLGAGNHLIILGEYGKLALAEASPEGYKEEASCQIVDRKCWTVPVLADGRLYMRDEKMVMCLDMRNKK
;
A
#
# COMPACT_ATOMS: atom_id res chain seq x y z
N MET A 1 24.47 52.30 -24.60
CA MET A 1 25.67 52.38 -23.79
C MET A 1 25.94 50.95 -23.38
N SER A 2 26.72 50.26 -24.17
CA SER A 2 28.18 50.09 -24.08
C SER A 2 28.47 49.01 -23.03
N THR A 3 28.81 47.87 -23.38
CA THR A 3 29.89 47.17 -24.11
C THR A 3 30.56 46.21 -23.17
N GLN A 4 30.70 45.03 -23.62
CA GLN A 4 31.86 44.21 -24.10
C GLN A 4 32.34 43.28 -22.99
N ASP A 5 32.40 41.99 -23.20
CA ASP A 5 33.21 41.14 -24.12
C ASP A 5 34.52 40.73 -23.47
N ASP A 6 34.84 39.50 -23.48
CA ASP A 6 36.02 38.81 -24.01
C ASP A 6 36.23 37.43 -23.31
N ARG A 7 36.14 36.34 -24.01
CA ARG A 7 36.98 35.52 -24.91
C ARG A 7 38.26 34.94 -24.30
N ARG A 8 38.42 33.67 -24.62
CA ARG A 8 39.60 32.87 -24.98
C ARG A 8 40.18 31.98 -23.88
N ALA A 9 40.78 30.83 -24.16
CA ALA A 9 40.96 30.00 -25.34
C ALA A 9 41.60 28.66 -24.95
N GLU A 10 41.36 27.70 -25.75
CA GLU A 10 42.12 26.53 -26.19
C GLU A 10 43.52 26.21 -25.61
N GLY A 11 43.77 24.92 -25.42
CA GLY A 11 45.08 24.30 -25.23
C GLY A 11 45.13 22.83 -25.56
N ILE A 12 45.16 22.49 -26.82
CA ILE A 12 45.50 21.16 -27.38
C ILE A 12 47.01 21.05 -27.44
N ILE A 13 47.65 19.97 -26.98
CA ILE A 13 49.05 19.63 -27.29
C ILE A 13 49.09 18.14 -27.70
N PRO A 14 49.88 17.81 -28.76
CA PRO A 14 49.74 16.61 -29.55
C PRO A 14 50.71 15.48 -29.21
N ALA A 15 50.45 14.30 -29.82
CA ALA A 15 51.21 13.09 -29.83
C ALA A 15 52.62 13.23 -30.35
N ARG A 16 53.58 12.52 -29.76
CA ARG A 16 54.93 12.30 -30.34
C ARG A 16 55.12 10.80 -30.59
N GLN A 17 55.20 10.50 -31.89
CA GLN A 17 55.78 9.23 -32.40
C GLN A 17 57.31 9.32 -32.28
N VAL A 18 57.94 8.20 -31.92
CA VAL A 18 59.35 7.95 -32.21
C VAL A 18 59.48 6.50 -32.73
N THR A 19 59.84 6.43 -33.97
CA THR A 19 60.33 5.28 -34.72
C THR A 19 61.79 5.00 -34.40
N GLY A 20 62.19 3.74 -34.28
CA GLY A 20 63.60 3.31 -34.25
C GLY A 20 63.70 1.83 -34.56
N ILE A 21 64.34 1.54 -35.69
CA ILE A 21 64.49 0.22 -36.34
C ILE A 21 65.88 -0.35 -36.07
N VAL A 22 65.98 -1.67 -35.74
CA VAL A 22 66.95 -2.73 -36.11
C VAL A 22 68.40 -2.73 -35.49
N PRO A 23 69.14 -3.85 -35.40
CA PRO A 23 69.01 -5.11 -36.13
C PRO A 23 69.13 -6.45 -35.35
N THR A 24 68.82 -7.49 -36.04
CA THR A 24 69.00 -8.90 -35.83
C THR A 24 70.47 -9.33 -35.67
N GLU A 25 70.80 -10.19 -34.69
CA GLU A 25 71.88 -11.16 -34.83
C GLU A 25 71.49 -12.50 -34.20
N GLN A 26 71.82 -13.54 -35.00
CA GLN A 26 71.63 -14.95 -34.69
C GLN A 26 72.66 -15.43 -33.69
N LEU A 27 72.37 -16.42 -32.89
CA LEU A 27 73.06 -17.72 -32.83
C LEU A 27 72.84 -18.52 -31.55
N THR A 28 72.49 -19.76 -31.75
CA THR A 28 72.84 -21.03 -31.10
C THR A 28 72.03 -21.52 -29.91
N SER A 29 71.54 -22.72 -30.13
CA SER A 29 70.84 -23.71 -29.30
C SER A 29 71.70 -24.31 -28.17
N PRO A 30 71.22 -25.36 -27.46
CA PRO A 30 70.20 -25.33 -26.41
C PRO A 30 70.77 -25.81 -25.06
N VAL A 31 70.34 -25.24 -23.98
CA VAL A 31 70.56 -25.82 -22.64
C VAL A 31 69.25 -26.29 -22.08
N SER A 32 69.14 -27.59 -21.91
CA SER A 32 68.03 -28.23 -21.23
C SER A 32 68.03 -27.85 -19.74
N ALA A 33 67.11 -26.99 -19.34
CA ALA A 33 66.87 -26.73 -17.94
C ALA A 33 65.61 -27.48 -17.51
N ASN A 34 65.80 -28.46 -16.63
CA ASN A 34 64.71 -29.12 -15.88
C ASN A 34 63.93 -28.16 -15.03
N PHE A 35 62.68 -27.83 -15.42
CA PHE A 35 61.73 -27.10 -14.56
C PHE A 35 60.98 -28.10 -13.68
N PRO A 36 61.00 -27.92 -12.33
CA PRO A 36 60.19 -28.75 -11.44
C PRO A 36 58.74 -28.48 -11.62
N ARG A 37 57.94 -29.53 -11.66
CA ARG A 37 56.50 -29.59 -11.87
C ARG A 37 55.71 -28.61 -11.00
N ARG A 38 55.23 -27.49 -11.58
CA ARG A 38 54.27 -26.52 -11.00
C ARG A 38 52.82 -27.01 -10.91
N ARG A 39 52.54 -28.31 -11.12
CA ARG A 39 51.18 -28.88 -11.15
C ARG A 39 50.46 -28.89 -9.81
N LYS A 40 51.15 -28.93 -8.67
CA LYS A 40 50.49 -28.98 -7.34
C LYS A 40 49.92 -27.63 -6.84
N ARG A 41 50.46 -26.48 -7.26
CA ARG A 41 49.98 -25.18 -6.85
C ARG A 41 48.66 -24.78 -7.55
N TRP A 42 48.47 -25.10 -8.79
CA TRP A 42 47.23 -24.83 -9.53
C TRP A 42 46.05 -25.63 -8.99
N GLN A 43 46.22 -26.86 -8.58
CA GLN A 43 45.18 -27.68 -7.96
C GLN A 43 44.76 -27.16 -6.59
N LEU A 44 45.68 -26.62 -5.79
CA LEU A 44 45.35 -25.94 -4.52
C LEU A 44 44.53 -24.63 -4.74
N TRP A 45 44.91 -23.84 -5.73
CA TRP A 45 44.18 -22.60 -6.03
C TRP A 45 42.77 -22.88 -6.58
N THR A 46 42.60 -23.88 -7.42
CA THR A 46 41.27 -24.28 -7.91
C THR A 46 40.40 -24.86 -6.79
N MET A 47 40.98 -25.63 -5.87
CA MET A 47 40.22 -26.10 -4.69
C MET A 47 39.83 -24.98 -3.73
N CYS A 48 40.71 -24.00 -3.52
CA CYS A 48 40.35 -22.79 -2.71
C CYS A 48 39.26 -21.95 -3.35
N ILE A 49 39.29 -21.73 -4.66
CA ILE A 49 38.27 -21.00 -5.41
C ILE A 49 36.93 -21.75 -5.39
N LEU A 50 36.92 -23.06 -5.57
CA LEU A 50 35.71 -23.88 -5.43
C LEU A 50 35.17 -23.89 -4.01
N GLY A 51 36.04 -23.93 -2.99
CA GLY A 51 35.65 -23.82 -1.58
C GLY A 51 35.00 -22.48 -1.25
N VAL A 52 35.60 -21.38 -1.72
CA VAL A 52 35.02 -20.03 -1.56
C VAL A 52 33.68 -19.91 -2.32
N PHE A 53 33.58 -20.49 -3.52
CA PHE A 53 32.34 -20.49 -4.29
C PHE A 53 31.23 -21.30 -3.59
N LEU A 54 31.56 -22.45 -3.02
CA LEU A 54 30.63 -23.25 -2.21
C LEU A 54 30.22 -22.54 -0.93
N ILE A 55 31.15 -21.90 -0.26
CA ILE A 55 30.83 -21.09 0.94
C ILE A 55 29.92 -19.90 0.57
N LEU A 56 30.20 -19.19 -0.51
CA LEU A 56 29.36 -18.12 -1.02
C LEU A 56 27.99 -18.63 -1.47
N GLN A 57 27.92 -19.81 -2.05
CA GLN A 57 26.67 -20.46 -2.43
C GLN A 57 25.86 -20.91 -1.22
N VAL A 58 26.50 -21.42 -0.17
CA VAL A 58 25.88 -21.76 1.11
C VAL A 58 25.41 -20.49 1.84
N ILE A 59 26.22 -19.43 1.87
CA ILE A 59 25.86 -18.11 2.40
C ILE A 59 24.70 -17.54 1.59
N TYR A 60 24.74 -17.61 0.25
CA TYR A 60 23.64 -17.18 -0.61
C TYR A 60 22.36 -18.00 -0.32
N GLN A 61 22.48 -19.31 -0.20
CA GLN A 61 21.33 -20.16 0.20
C GLN A 61 20.84 -19.87 1.61
N LEU A 62 21.71 -19.62 2.59
CA LEU A 62 21.31 -19.31 3.96
C LEU A 62 20.69 -17.91 4.12
N PHE A 63 21.12 -16.93 3.32
CA PHE A 63 20.68 -15.55 3.44
C PHE A 63 19.70 -15.10 2.35
N PHE A 64 19.62 -15.80 1.22
CA PHE A 64 18.80 -15.39 0.05
C PHE A 64 17.84 -16.46 -0.44
N THR A 65 17.80 -17.67 0.15
CA THR A 65 16.71 -18.60 -0.15
C THR A 65 15.41 -18.12 0.47
N ASP A 66 14.36 -18.28 -0.29
CA ASP A 66 12.98 -18.06 0.11
C ASP A 66 12.68 -18.91 1.34
N ARG A 67 12.79 -18.35 2.53
CA ARG A 67 12.30 -19.00 3.75
C ARG A 67 10.77 -18.97 3.68
N SER A 68 10.18 -19.84 2.90
CA SER A 68 8.77 -20.14 3.02
C SER A 68 8.60 -21.07 4.22
N PHE A 69 7.73 -20.68 5.14
CA PHE A 69 7.30 -21.47 6.27
C PHE A 69 5.85 -21.87 6.05
N ALA A 70 5.49 -23.09 6.40
CA ALA A 70 4.11 -23.53 6.50
C ALA A 70 3.99 -24.54 7.63
N ASP A 71 3.04 -24.35 8.54
CA ASP A 71 2.71 -25.25 9.63
C ASP A 71 1.65 -26.25 9.14
N PRO A 72 1.96 -27.55 8.98
CA PRO A 72 1.04 -28.53 8.42
C PRO A 72 -0.21 -28.74 9.28
N GLU A 73 -0.09 -28.69 10.62
CA GLU A 73 -1.22 -28.87 11.52
C GLU A 73 -2.21 -27.72 11.42
N ARG A 74 -1.67 -26.47 11.34
CA ARG A 74 -2.49 -25.27 11.16
C ARG A 74 -3.13 -25.21 9.77
N LEU A 75 -2.41 -25.64 8.72
CA LEU A 75 -2.99 -25.75 7.38
C LEU A 75 -4.17 -26.71 7.34
N LYS A 76 -4.04 -27.89 8.00
CA LYS A 76 -5.12 -28.87 8.11
C LYS A 76 -6.34 -28.32 8.87
N ALA A 77 -6.11 -27.53 9.93
CA ALA A 77 -7.19 -26.85 10.64
C ALA A 77 -7.96 -25.86 9.76
N LEU A 78 -7.27 -25.22 8.81
CA LEU A 78 -7.88 -24.28 7.86
C LEU A 78 -8.81 -24.92 6.83
N GLU A 79 -8.70 -26.23 6.56
CA GLU A 79 -9.60 -26.91 5.61
C GLU A 79 -11.08 -26.74 6.01
N LYS A 80 -11.36 -26.64 7.30
CA LYS A 80 -12.70 -26.43 7.86
C LYS A 80 -13.11 -24.97 7.96
N LEU A 81 -12.20 -24.01 7.70
CA LEU A 81 -12.49 -22.58 7.80
C LEU A 81 -13.46 -22.16 6.68
N SER A 82 -14.61 -21.60 7.04
CA SER A 82 -15.46 -20.91 6.10
C SER A 82 -14.85 -19.54 5.78
N VAL A 83 -14.27 -19.39 4.58
CA VAL A 83 -13.71 -18.12 4.11
C VAL A 83 -14.80 -17.23 3.49
N THR A 84 -16.01 -17.74 3.36
CA THR A 84 -17.20 -17.05 2.84
C THR A 84 -18.03 -16.42 3.96
N GLY A 85 -17.40 -15.78 4.94
CA GLY A 85 -18.12 -15.13 6.04
C GLY A 85 -19.15 -14.12 5.51
N LYS A 86 -20.42 -14.20 5.98
CA LYS A 86 -21.43 -13.18 5.74
C LYS A 86 -20.97 -11.90 6.42
N ARG A 87 -20.31 -11.00 5.66
CA ARG A 87 -20.07 -9.64 6.12
C ARG A 87 -21.37 -8.84 5.93
N PRO A 88 -21.69 -7.89 6.83
CA PRO A 88 -22.75 -6.94 6.55
C PRO A 88 -22.38 -6.22 5.26
N MET A 89 -23.08 -6.55 4.17
CA MET A 89 -22.90 -5.82 2.93
C MET A 89 -23.63 -4.51 3.08
N GLY A 90 -22.94 -3.40 2.85
CA GLY A 90 -23.58 -2.08 2.75
C GLY A 90 -24.62 -2.09 1.62
N ASP A 91 -25.36 -0.98 1.50
CA ASP A 91 -26.42 -0.80 0.49
C ASP A 91 -25.86 -0.56 -0.94
N GLY A 92 -24.55 -0.56 -1.14
CA GLY A 92 -23.88 -0.22 -2.40
C GLY A 92 -23.87 1.27 -2.73
N LYS A 93 -24.67 2.09 -2.02
CA LYS A 93 -24.78 3.53 -2.28
C LYS A 93 -23.68 4.32 -1.60
N ASN A 94 -23.16 3.81 -0.49
CA ASN A 94 -22.21 4.49 0.35
C ASN A 94 -20.87 3.77 0.44
N TRP A 95 -19.79 4.56 0.37
CA TRP A 95 -18.41 4.14 0.56
C TRP A 95 -17.75 5.10 1.58
N PRO A 96 -17.95 4.88 2.89
CA PRO A 96 -17.71 5.92 3.91
C PRO A 96 -16.24 6.25 4.17
N GLY A 97 -15.30 5.46 3.65
CA GLY A 97 -13.88 5.71 3.90
C GLY A 97 -12.96 4.69 3.25
N TRP A 98 -11.76 4.59 3.77
CA TRP A 98 -10.74 3.69 3.25
C TRP A 98 -11.23 2.25 3.07
N ARG A 99 -11.24 1.78 1.82
CA ARG A 99 -11.64 0.43 1.41
C ARG A 99 -13.11 0.07 1.71
N GLY A 100 -13.98 1.09 1.83
CA GLY A 100 -15.42 0.91 1.98
C GLY A 100 -15.90 0.59 3.39
N PRO A 101 -17.18 0.20 3.52
CA PRO A 101 -17.82 0.05 4.82
C PRO A 101 -17.18 -1.00 5.72
N ASN A 102 -16.64 -2.08 5.13
CA ASN A 102 -15.96 -3.15 5.86
C ASN A 102 -14.42 -3.01 5.84
N ARG A 103 -13.88 -1.98 5.25
CA ARG A 103 -12.43 -1.78 5.02
C ARG A 103 -11.74 -2.96 4.30
N ASP A 104 -12.48 -3.66 3.45
CA ASP A 104 -12.05 -4.87 2.74
C ASP A 104 -11.83 -4.67 1.23
N GLY A 105 -12.23 -3.50 0.70
CA GLY A 105 -12.09 -3.17 -0.72
C GLY A 105 -13.10 -3.86 -1.61
N ILE A 106 -14.29 -4.22 -1.08
CA ILE A 106 -15.33 -4.91 -1.83
C ILE A 106 -16.63 -4.11 -1.78
N SER A 107 -17.15 -3.78 -2.96
CA SER A 107 -18.49 -3.22 -3.13
C SER A 107 -19.52 -4.35 -3.21
N PRO A 108 -20.70 -4.19 -2.60
CA PRO A 108 -21.79 -5.16 -2.75
C PRO A 108 -22.49 -5.09 -4.12
N GLU A 109 -22.13 -4.14 -4.97
CA GLU A 109 -22.77 -3.95 -6.27
C GLU A 109 -22.42 -5.08 -7.23
N THR A 110 -23.43 -5.58 -7.96
CA THR A 110 -23.32 -6.73 -8.87
C THR A 110 -23.79 -6.45 -10.29
N ASN A 111 -24.65 -5.43 -10.47
CA ASN A 111 -25.21 -5.10 -11.79
C ASN A 111 -24.37 -4.05 -12.50
N LEU A 112 -23.15 -4.44 -12.88
CA LEU A 112 -22.19 -3.54 -13.52
C LEU A 112 -22.32 -3.56 -15.04
N LEU A 113 -21.94 -2.44 -15.67
CA LEU A 113 -21.67 -2.36 -17.09
C LEU A 113 -20.42 -3.20 -17.40
N THR A 114 -20.58 -4.32 -18.11
CA THR A 114 -19.48 -5.23 -18.46
C THR A 114 -19.01 -5.07 -19.90
N ASN A 115 -19.85 -4.50 -20.77
CA ASN A 115 -19.50 -4.24 -22.16
C ASN A 115 -19.17 -2.77 -22.35
N TRP A 116 -17.89 -2.44 -22.34
CA TRP A 116 -17.40 -1.06 -22.49
C TRP A 116 -17.12 -0.71 -23.95
N PRO A 117 -17.38 0.53 -24.36
CA PRO A 117 -16.81 1.06 -25.59
C PRO A 117 -15.28 1.16 -25.49
N PRO A 118 -14.54 1.32 -26.59
CA PRO A 118 -13.07 1.39 -26.57
C PRO A 118 -12.49 2.48 -25.65
N GLU A 119 -13.22 3.58 -25.47
CA GLU A 119 -12.87 4.68 -24.55
C GLU A 119 -13.18 4.41 -23.07
N GLY A 120 -13.81 3.27 -22.78
CA GLY A 120 -14.18 2.85 -21.41
C GLY A 120 -15.59 3.25 -21.01
N PRO A 121 -15.94 3.10 -19.71
CA PRO A 121 -17.25 3.48 -19.20
C PRO A 121 -17.50 4.98 -19.39
N PRO A 122 -18.76 5.41 -19.66
CA PRO A 122 -19.08 6.81 -19.88
C PRO A 122 -18.64 7.71 -18.73
N LYS A 123 -17.89 8.77 -19.04
CA LYS A 123 -17.46 9.79 -18.05
C LYS A 123 -18.62 10.70 -17.74
N LEU A 124 -19.04 10.75 -16.47
CA LEU A 124 -20.10 11.63 -15.99
C LEU A 124 -19.57 13.03 -15.70
N TRP A 125 -18.42 13.12 -15.04
CA TRP A 125 -17.74 14.37 -14.75
C TRP A 125 -16.25 14.15 -14.42
N GLU A 126 -15.49 15.24 -14.49
CA GLU A 126 -14.08 15.29 -14.15
C GLU A 126 -13.75 16.65 -13.53
N LYS A 127 -12.94 16.67 -12.45
CA LYS A 127 -12.58 17.88 -11.70
C LYS A 127 -11.10 17.88 -11.34
N PRO A 128 -10.44 19.06 -11.29
CA PRO A 128 -9.07 19.17 -10.79
C PRO A 128 -8.95 18.66 -9.34
N ALA A 129 -7.97 17.77 -9.09
CA ALA A 129 -7.75 17.13 -7.79
C ALA A 129 -6.68 17.81 -6.94
N GLY A 130 -5.85 18.70 -7.50
CA GLY A 130 -4.64 19.17 -6.82
C GLY A 130 -3.64 18.04 -6.55
N GLY A 131 -2.57 18.31 -5.80
CA GLY A 131 -1.60 17.27 -5.41
C GLY A 131 -2.16 16.32 -4.36
N GLY A 132 -1.70 15.06 -4.38
CA GLY A 132 -2.03 14.04 -3.38
C GLY A 132 -2.52 12.73 -3.96
N TYR A 133 -2.54 11.71 -3.08
CA TYR A 133 -3.02 10.36 -3.38
C TYR A 133 -4.16 9.92 -2.45
N SER A 134 -4.83 10.87 -1.81
CA SER A 134 -6.02 10.61 -1.02
C SER A 134 -7.09 9.95 -1.89
N SER A 135 -7.60 8.79 -1.50
CA SER A 135 -8.75 8.19 -2.15
C SER A 135 -10.03 8.96 -1.76
N LEU A 136 -11.16 8.44 -2.16
CA LEU A 136 -12.44 9.13 -2.00
C LEU A 136 -13.31 8.40 -0.98
N ALA A 137 -14.12 9.16 -0.27
CA ALA A 137 -15.29 8.64 0.43
C ALA A 137 -16.54 9.15 -0.28
N VAL A 138 -17.55 8.30 -0.41
CA VAL A 138 -18.83 8.64 -1.06
C VAL A 138 -19.96 8.30 -0.11
N VAL A 139 -20.70 9.30 0.34
CA VAL A 139 -21.81 9.13 1.29
C VAL A 139 -22.92 10.12 0.96
N ASP A 140 -24.15 9.63 0.90
CA ASP A 140 -25.36 10.43 0.70
C ASP A 140 -25.27 11.40 -0.49
N GLY A 141 -24.75 10.88 -1.62
CA GLY A 141 -24.62 11.67 -2.84
C GLY A 141 -23.51 12.72 -2.79
N ARG A 142 -22.54 12.60 -1.87
CA ARG A 142 -21.42 13.51 -1.70
C ARG A 142 -20.10 12.77 -1.80
N VAL A 143 -19.10 13.38 -2.44
CA VAL A 143 -17.76 12.84 -2.65
C VAL A 143 -16.76 13.67 -1.87
N TYR A 144 -15.99 13.04 -1.01
CA TYR A 144 -15.00 13.68 -0.13
C TYR A 144 -13.61 13.20 -0.46
N THR A 145 -12.62 14.10 -0.49
CA THR A 145 -11.21 13.76 -0.60
C THR A 145 -10.34 14.86 0.00
N LEU A 146 -9.03 14.59 0.05
CA LEU A 146 -8.02 15.59 0.42
C LEU A 146 -7.15 15.93 -0.79
N LEU A 147 -6.68 17.16 -0.84
CA LEU A 147 -5.76 17.63 -1.87
C LEU A 147 -4.82 18.71 -1.34
N GLN A 148 -3.70 18.94 -2.04
CA GLN A 148 -2.80 20.05 -1.78
C GLN A 148 -2.83 21.04 -2.94
N GLN A 149 -2.94 22.33 -2.63
CA GLN A 149 -2.85 23.44 -3.56
C GLN A 149 -1.95 24.53 -2.99
N GLY A 150 -0.81 24.77 -3.63
CA GLY A 150 0.20 25.70 -3.15
C GLY A 150 0.72 25.27 -1.76
N GLN A 151 0.67 26.18 -0.80
CA GLN A 151 1.11 25.98 0.58
C GLN A 151 0.04 25.39 1.51
N ASN A 152 -1.12 24.98 0.98
CA ASN A 152 -2.25 24.51 1.78
C ASN A 152 -2.68 23.11 1.37
N GLU A 153 -3.07 22.32 2.34
CA GLU A 153 -3.96 21.19 2.14
C GLU A 153 -5.42 21.62 2.26
N ALA A 154 -6.30 20.85 1.66
CA ALA A 154 -7.75 21.08 1.78
C ALA A 154 -8.53 19.76 1.83
N ALA A 155 -9.53 19.70 2.69
CA ALA A 155 -10.63 18.78 2.56
C ALA A 155 -11.68 19.39 1.63
N ILE A 156 -12.17 18.59 0.68
CA ILE A 156 -13.13 19.04 -0.32
C ILE A 156 -14.32 18.09 -0.40
N CYS A 157 -15.48 18.65 -0.66
CA CYS A 157 -16.71 17.90 -0.91
C CYS A 157 -17.33 18.34 -2.23
N TRP A 158 -17.61 17.37 -3.10
CA TRP A 158 -18.36 17.57 -4.34
C TRP A 158 -19.71 16.86 -4.30
N ASP A 159 -20.67 17.35 -5.07
CA ASP A 159 -21.87 16.61 -5.42
C ASP A 159 -21.51 15.40 -6.28
N ALA A 160 -21.98 14.22 -5.92
CA ALA A 160 -21.69 12.98 -6.62
C ALA A 160 -22.30 12.94 -8.03
N LYS A 161 -23.38 13.72 -8.29
CA LYS A 161 -24.11 13.73 -9.56
C LYS A 161 -23.31 14.38 -10.68
N ASP A 162 -22.71 15.55 -10.42
CA ASP A 162 -22.11 16.40 -11.45
C ASP A 162 -20.73 16.99 -11.08
N GLY A 163 -20.24 16.66 -9.88
CA GLY A 163 -18.94 17.13 -9.38
C GLY A 163 -18.96 18.62 -9.00
N THR A 164 -20.14 19.24 -8.78
CA THR A 164 -20.21 20.61 -8.25
C THR A 164 -19.59 20.66 -6.87
N GLU A 165 -18.68 21.62 -6.64
CA GLU A 165 -18.06 21.82 -5.34
C GLU A 165 -19.10 22.36 -4.35
N LEU A 166 -19.33 21.61 -3.27
CA LEU A 166 -20.27 21.97 -2.22
C LEU A 166 -19.60 22.78 -1.13
N TRP A 167 -18.38 22.36 -0.73
CA TRP A 167 -17.56 23.10 0.22
C TRP A 167 -16.10 22.67 0.15
N ARG A 168 -15.21 23.55 0.68
CA ARG A 168 -13.77 23.32 0.77
C ARG A 168 -13.21 23.94 2.06
N TYR A 169 -12.65 23.13 2.92
CA TYR A 169 -11.91 23.57 4.10
C TYR A 169 -10.41 23.56 3.83
N ARG A 170 -9.77 24.73 3.87
CA ARG A 170 -8.32 24.90 3.64
C ARG A 170 -7.60 25.15 4.95
N TYR A 171 -6.39 24.60 5.08
CA TYR A 171 -5.51 24.85 6.20
C TYR A 171 -4.06 24.88 5.76
N PRO A 172 -3.17 25.65 6.44
CA PRO A 172 -1.74 25.69 6.14
C PRO A 172 -1.11 24.34 6.39
N ALA A 173 -0.65 23.67 5.35
CA ALA A 173 0.11 22.44 5.41
C ALA A 173 0.77 22.20 4.05
N LEU A 174 2.06 21.96 4.06
CA LEU A 174 2.84 21.65 2.86
C LEU A 174 3.58 20.33 3.06
N TYR A 175 3.19 19.33 2.32
CA TYR A 175 3.94 18.09 2.23
C TYR A 175 4.52 17.93 0.82
N GLN A 176 5.83 17.78 0.71
CA GLN A 176 6.55 17.60 -0.54
C GLN A 176 7.38 16.32 -0.52
N ASN A 177 7.38 15.60 -1.62
CA ASN A 177 8.15 14.38 -1.79
C ASN A 177 8.36 14.08 -3.28
N ASP A 178 9.49 13.45 -3.62
CA ASP A 178 9.85 13.09 -5.01
C ASP A 178 8.84 12.13 -5.67
N PHE A 179 8.09 11.37 -4.88
CA PHE A 179 7.05 10.46 -5.36
C PHE A 179 5.66 11.10 -5.43
N GLY A 180 5.53 12.38 -5.13
CA GLY A 180 4.30 13.18 -5.20
C GLY A 180 3.99 13.92 -3.91
N ASN A 181 3.44 15.10 -4.07
CA ASN A 181 3.10 16.02 -2.98
C ASN A 181 1.71 15.76 -2.41
N GLY A 182 1.44 16.29 -1.21
CA GLY A 182 0.11 16.39 -0.61
C GLY A 182 -0.36 15.14 0.14
N PRO A 183 -1.63 15.12 0.57
CA PRO A 183 -2.19 14.11 1.47
C PRO A 183 -2.38 12.75 0.79
N ARG A 184 -2.32 11.66 1.60
CA ARG A 184 -2.48 10.28 1.15
C ARG A 184 -3.63 9.56 1.85
N SER A 185 -3.99 10.03 3.03
CA SER A 185 -5.08 9.46 3.82
C SER A 185 -6.44 9.66 3.13
N THR A 186 -7.31 8.68 3.23
CA THR A 186 -8.70 8.78 2.76
C THR A 186 -9.58 9.33 3.88
N PRO A 187 -10.46 10.30 3.61
CA PRO A 187 -11.44 10.76 4.58
C PRO A 187 -12.32 9.61 5.08
N MET A 188 -12.75 9.70 6.35
CA MET A 188 -13.74 8.79 6.93
C MET A 188 -15.00 9.58 7.29
N VAL A 189 -16.14 9.21 6.71
CA VAL A 189 -17.44 9.86 6.96
C VAL A 189 -18.24 9.02 7.94
N ASP A 190 -18.73 9.65 9.01
CA ASP A 190 -19.59 9.01 10.01
C ASP A 190 -20.67 10.00 10.45
N GLY A 191 -21.89 9.81 9.96
CA GLY A 191 -23.03 10.69 10.18
C GLY A 191 -22.77 12.13 9.73
N ASP A 192 -22.86 13.08 10.64
CA ASP A 192 -22.70 14.52 10.36
C ASP A 192 -21.22 14.95 10.26
N PHE A 193 -20.27 14.04 10.41
CA PHE A 193 -18.85 14.37 10.49
C PHE A 193 -18.02 13.66 9.45
N VAL A 194 -16.97 14.34 8.99
CA VAL A 194 -15.88 13.76 8.20
C VAL A 194 -14.55 13.96 8.91
N TYR A 195 -13.80 12.86 9.07
CA TYR A 195 -12.51 12.83 9.73
C TYR A 195 -11.42 12.70 8.68
N THR A 196 -10.41 13.56 8.74
CA THR A 196 -9.33 13.62 7.77
C THR A 196 -7.97 13.62 8.47
N VAL A 197 -6.95 13.07 7.80
CA VAL A 197 -5.56 13.19 8.25
C VAL A 197 -4.73 13.72 7.08
N GLY A 198 -4.07 14.86 7.29
CA GLY A 198 -3.17 15.46 6.30
C GLY A 198 -1.84 14.73 6.19
N GLY A 199 -1.08 14.98 5.13
CA GLY A 199 0.27 14.42 4.93
C GLY A 199 1.29 14.84 5.99
N THR A 200 1.00 15.92 6.71
CA THR A 200 1.79 16.45 7.84
C THR A 200 1.25 16.01 9.20
N GLY A 201 0.25 15.10 9.25
CA GLY A 201 -0.29 14.56 10.50
C GLY A 201 -1.44 15.36 11.12
N MET A 202 -1.96 16.38 10.45
CA MET A 202 -3.11 17.13 10.96
C MET A 202 -4.39 16.29 10.88
N LEU A 203 -4.87 15.81 12.01
CA LEU A 203 -6.18 15.15 12.17
C LEU A 203 -7.25 16.18 12.39
N GLN A 204 -8.33 16.12 11.60
CA GLN A 204 -9.44 17.06 11.68
C GLN A 204 -10.79 16.36 11.68
N CYS A 205 -11.75 16.93 12.40
CA CYS A 205 -13.16 16.62 12.31
C CYS A 205 -13.88 17.82 11.73
N LEU A 206 -14.53 17.62 10.59
CA LEU A 206 -15.28 18.65 9.86
C LEU A 206 -16.75 18.25 9.77
N LYS A 207 -17.65 19.21 9.58
CA LYS A 207 -19.05 18.91 9.28
C LYS A 207 -19.22 18.44 7.84
N THR A 208 -20.03 17.41 7.62
CA THR A 208 -20.43 16.96 6.27
C THR A 208 -21.30 17.99 5.54
N ARG A 209 -22.08 18.78 6.31
CA ARG A 209 -22.97 19.82 5.83
C ARG A 209 -22.70 21.13 6.58
N PRO A 210 -21.61 21.83 6.28
CA PRO A 210 -21.28 23.09 6.94
C PRO A 210 -22.28 24.20 6.54
N ALA A 211 -22.38 25.23 7.37
CA ALA A 211 -23.22 26.37 7.10
C ALA A 211 -22.74 27.25 5.95
N THR A 212 -21.44 27.14 5.59
CA THR A 212 -20.82 27.93 4.51
C THR A 212 -20.00 27.06 3.56
N PRO A 213 -19.79 27.48 2.30
CA PRO A 213 -18.91 26.78 1.36
C PRO A 213 -17.43 26.73 1.77
N ALA A 214 -17.01 27.50 2.78
CA ALA A 214 -15.64 27.45 3.32
C ALA A 214 -15.36 26.21 4.16
N GLY A 215 -16.37 25.38 4.41
CA GLY A 215 -16.25 24.24 5.33
C GLY A 215 -16.39 24.69 6.80
N GLU A 216 -16.52 23.72 7.68
CA GLU A 216 -16.66 24.00 9.12
C GLU A 216 -15.89 22.93 9.93
N MET A 217 -14.85 23.37 10.63
CA MET A 217 -14.04 22.54 11.51
C MET A 217 -14.67 22.49 12.90
N VAL A 218 -14.80 21.26 13.43
CA VAL A 218 -15.34 21.02 14.79
C VAL A 218 -14.19 20.93 15.79
N TRP A 219 -13.17 20.13 15.47
CA TRP A 219 -11.94 20.01 16.25
C TRP A 219 -10.77 19.53 15.38
N GLN A 220 -9.56 19.78 15.85
CA GLN A 220 -8.32 19.28 15.21
C GLN A 220 -7.27 18.89 16.22
N LYS A 221 -6.31 18.04 15.78
CA LYS A 221 -5.12 17.58 16.51
C LYS A 221 -3.94 17.52 15.58
N ASP A 222 -2.78 17.97 16.04
CA ASP A 222 -1.51 17.72 15.35
C ASP A 222 -0.91 16.41 15.89
N LEU A 223 -1.11 15.31 15.15
CA LEU A 223 -0.67 13.99 15.58
C LEU A 223 0.85 13.87 15.70
N LEU A 224 1.62 14.66 14.97
CA LEU A 224 3.08 14.62 15.06
C LEU A 224 3.58 15.45 16.24
N SER A 225 3.16 16.70 16.31
CA SER A 225 3.58 17.61 17.38
C SER A 225 3.06 17.18 18.75
N ASP A 226 1.77 16.88 18.88
CA ASP A 226 1.13 16.52 20.16
C ASP A 226 1.66 15.21 20.76
N PHE A 227 2.21 14.31 19.91
CA PHE A 227 2.71 12.99 20.30
C PHE A 227 4.23 12.85 20.19
N GLY A 228 4.94 13.91 19.83
CA GLY A 228 6.39 13.89 19.67
C GLY A 228 6.89 12.92 18.59
N ALA A 229 6.06 12.72 17.54
CA ALA A 229 6.33 11.78 16.48
C ALA A 229 7.04 12.46 15.29
N PRO A 230 8.03 11.82 14.65
CA PRO A 230 8.58 12.31 13.39
C PRO A 230 7.58 12.05 12.24
N ASN A 231 7.60 12.90 11.22
CA ASN A 231 6.84 12.57 10.02
C ASN A 231 7.48 11.39 9.28
N LEU A 232 6.65 10.56 8.66
CA LEU A 232 7.09 9.44 7.86
C LEU A 232 7.76 9.91 6.56
N LYS A 233 8.70 9.12 6.04
CA LYS A 233 9.42 9.43 4.79
C LYS A 233 8.48 9.78 3.63
N TRP A 234 7.34 9.11 3.53
CA TRP A 234 6.32 9.34 2.50
C TRP A 234 5.04 9.98 3.05
N GLY A 235 5.14 10.68 4.20
CA GLY A 235 4.04 11.38 4.85
C GLY A 235 3.08 10.46 5.59
N VAL A 236 2.28 11.02 6.47
CA VAL A 236 1.20 10.27 7.13
C VAL A 236 0.20 9.80 6.09
N SER A 237 -0.04 8.48 6.02
CA SER A 237 -0.83 7.85 4.95
C SER A 237 -1.99 7.00 5.46
N PHE A 238 -1.98 6.58 6.72
CA PHE A 238 -3.10 5.83 7.27
C PHE A 238 -4.39 6.67 7.26
N SER A 239 -5.50 6.02 6.99
CA SER A 239 -6.83 6.64 7.08
C SER A 239 -7.43 6.39 8.47
N PRO A 240 -8.01 7.38 9.14
CA PRO A 240 -8.54 7.23 10.48
C PRO A 240 -9.64 6.16 10.48
N LEU A 241 -9.72 5.40 11.55
CA LEU A 241 -10.82 4.47 11.79
C LEU A 241 -11.78 5.10 12.78
N VAL A 242 -13.06 5.16 12.43
CA VAL A 242 -14.13 5.48 13.37
C VAL A 242 -14.87 4.19 13.69
N ASP A 243 -14.92 3.85 14.96
CA ASP A 243 -15.76 2.77 15.48
C ASP A 243 -16.52 3.27 16.70
N ARG A 244 -17.84 3.16 16.65
CA ARG A 244 -18.78 3.68 17.69
C ARG A 244 -18.55 5.17 17.95
N ASP A 245 -18.02 5.53 19.12
CA ASP A 245 -17.79 6.91 19.58
C ASP A 245 -16.30 7.31 19.53
N THR A 246 -15.45 6.54 18.84
CA THR A 246 -14.00 6.67 18.93
C THR A 246 -13.34 6.75 17.56
N VAL A 247 -12.39 7.68 17.42
CA VAL A 247 -11.47 7.79 16.28
C VAL A 247 -10.12 7.21 16.68
N TYR A 248 -9.64 6.21 15.95
CA TYR A 248 -8.36 5.56 16.17
C TYR A 248 -7.31 6.01 15.14
N THR A 249 -6.11 6.28 15.62
CA THR A 249 -4.98 6.81 14.84
C THR A 249 -3.66 6.18 15.27
N MET A 250 -2.62 6.36 14.47
CA MET A 250 -1.28 5.85 14.71
C MET A 250 -0.24 6.97 14.57
N PRO A 251 -0.09 7.85 15.58
CA PRO A 251 0.93 8.91 15.57
C PRO A 251 2.36 8.38 15.42
N GLY A 252 2.72 7.30 16.13
CA GLY A 252 4.05 6.68 16.06
C GLY A 252 5.10 7.34 16.91
N GLY A 253 4.72 8.09 17.95
CA GLY A 253 5.63 8.73 18.88
C GLY A 253 6.10 7.79 20.00
N PRO A 254 7.22 8.11 20.66
CA PRO A 254 7.77 7.36 21.79
C PRO A 254 7.03 7.67 23.10
N GLY A 255 7.30 6.88 24.15
CA GLY A 255 6.77 7.14 25.51
C GLY A 255 5.26 6.91 25.62
N GLY A 256 4.75 5.84 25.03
CA GLY A 256 3.34 5.50 25.01
C GLY A 256 2.52 6.30 23.99
N ASN A 257 3.15 6.90 22.99
CA ASN A 257 2.53 7.79 22.00
C ASN A 257 2.39 7.19 20.60
N SER A 258 2.56 5.86 20.46
CA SER A 258 2.48 5.18 19.15
C SER A 258 1.06 5.15 18.60
N LEU A 259 0.10 4.74 19.42
CA LEU A 259 -1.31 4.62 19.07
C LEU A 259 -2.13 5.60 19.90
N ALA A 260 -3.19 6.15 19.33
CA ALA A 260 -4.06 7.07 20.04
C ALA A 260 -5.52 6.90 19.64
N ALA A 261 -6.42 7.09 20.62
CA ALA A 261 -7.85 7.09 20.43
C ALA A 261 -8.48 8.37 20.99
N PHE A 262 -9.39 8.94 20.23
CA PHE A 262 -10.06 10.19 20.57
C PHE A 262 -11.58 10.01 20.57
N ASP A 263 -12.26 10.74 21.43
CA ASP A 263 -13.71 10.91 21.32
C ASP A 263 -14.05 11.57 19.98
N LYS A 264 -14.93 10.95 19.20
CA LYS A 264 -15.20 11.39 17.82
C LYS A 264 -15.84 12.76 17.72
N ARG A 265 -16.61 13.20 18.74
CA ARG A 265 -17.33 14.47 18.73
C ARG A 265 -16.51 15.64 19.23
N THR A 266 -15.66 15.37 20.23
CA THR A 266 -14.95 16.45 20.96
C THR A 266 -13.45 16.49 20.67
N GLY A 267 -12.87 15.43 20.07
CA GLY A 267 -11.43 15.29 19.89
C GLY A 267 -10.68 15.09 21.22
N LYS A 268 -11.38 14.83 22.34
CA LYS A 268 -10.73 14.55 23.63
C LYS A 268 -10.00 13.20 23.55
N LEU A 269 -8.74 13.19 23.98
CA LEU A 269 -7.96 11.95 24.07
C LEU A 269 -8.63 10.99 25.08
N LYS A 270 -8.91 9.77 24.63
CA LYS A 270 -9.43 8.68 25.46
C LYS A 270 -8.31 7.84 26.04
N TRP A 271 -7.38 7.44 25.16
CA TRP A 271 -6.19 6.70 25.54
C TRP A 271 -5.09 6.88 24.48
N LYS A 272 -3.86 6.61 24.88
CA LYS A 272 -2.68 6.43 24.03
C LYS A 272 -1.82 5.31 24.60
N ASN A 273 -1.12 4.55 23.75
CA ASN A 273 -0.29 3.43 24.19
C ASN A 273 0.73 3.02 23.12
N LEU A 274 1.66 2.16 23.50
CA LEU A 274 2.78 1.60 22.75
C LEU A 274 3.83 2.62 22.33
N ASP A 275 4.98 2.07 21.85
CA ASP A 275 6.18 2.87 21.50
C ASP A 275 6.64 2.60 20.05
N ASP A 276 5.88 1.85 19.27
CA ASP A 276 6.23 1.52 17.90
C ASP A 276 6.24 2.78 17.03
N PRO A 277 7.23 2.98 16.16
CA PRO A 277 7.12 3.95 15.08
C PRO A 277 5.91 3.62 14.19
N ALA A 278 5.29 4.64 13.62
CA ALA A 278 4.15 4.43 12.73
C ALA A 278 4.54 3.66 11.47
N GLY A 279 3.64 2.77 11.03
CA GLY A 279 3.60 2.28 9.65
C GLY A 279 2.73 3.19 8.78
N TYR A 280 2.38 2.70 7.60
CA TYR A 280 1.53 3.42 6.64
C TYR A 280 0.11 2.84 6.54
N SER A 281 -0.10 1.67 7.16
CA SER A 281 -1.35 0.92 7.10
C SER A 281 -2.46 1.59 7.91
N SER A 282 -3.67 1.52 7.41
CA SER A 282 -4.84 2.00 8.12
C SER A 282 -5.34 0.95 9.13
N PRO A 283 -5.74 1.35 10.36
CA PRO A 283 -6.24 0.43 11.37
C PRO A 283 -7.56 -0.21 10.94
N ILE A 284 -7.86 -1.40 11.50
CA ILE A 284 -9.10 -2.11 11.27
C ILE A 284 -9.67 -2.65 12.59
N ALA A 285 -10.99 -2.55 12.77
CA ALA A 285 -11.68 -3.13 13.92
C ALA A 285 -12.25 -4.50 13.56
N ALA A 286 -12.02 -5.49 14.40
CA ALA A 286 -12.62 -6.81 14.24
C ALA A 286 -12.70 -7.55 15.59
N PRO A 287 -13.71 -8.42 15.78
CA PRO A 287 -13.66 -9.42 16.83
C PRO A 287 -12.67 -10.52 16.41
N ILE A 288 -11.70 -10.85 17.26
CA ILE A 288 -10.74 -11.92 17.06
C ILE A 288 -10.64 -12.70 18.39
N ALA A 289 -10.67 -14.04 18.35
CA ALA A 289 -10.70 -14.90 19.53
C ALA A 289 -11.78 -14.46 20.53
N GLY A 290 -12.98 -14.12 20.02
CA GLY A 290 -14.13 -13.70 20.80
C GLY A 290 -14.02 -12.32 21.46
N LYS A 291 -12.95 -11.53 21.23
CA LYS A 291 -12.71 -10.23 21.85
C LYS A 291 -12.73 -9.11 20.79
N PRO A 292 -13.45 -7.98 21.00
CA PRO A 292 -13.33 -6.80 20.16
C PRO A 292 -11.90 -6.26 20.20
N GLN A 293 -11.32 -5.94 19.04
CA GLN A 293 -9.95 -5.47 18.92
C GLN A 293 -9.82 -4.41 17.84
N ILE A 294 -8.83 -3.52 18.00
CA ILE A 294 -8.32 -2.68 16.92
C ILE A 294 -6.95 -3.22 16.53
N ILE A 295 -6.79 -3.51 15.24
CA ILE A 295 -5.56 -4.04 14.68
C ILE A 295 -4.81 -2.91 13.98
N PHE A 296 -3.54 -2.72 14.37
CA PHE A 296 -2.64 -1.78 13.73
C PHE A 296 -1.44 -2.52 13.12
N PHE A 297 -1.00 -2.07 11.97
CA PHE A 297 0.21 -2.55 11.34
C PHE A 297 1.27 -1.45 11.41
N THR A 298 2.02 -1.45 12.51
CA THR A 298 3.08 -0.49 12.85
C THR A 298 4.33 -0.74 12.01
N ALA A 299 5.36 0.09 12.12
CA ALA A 299 6.65 -0.15 11.47
C ALA A 299 7.35 -1.45 11.94
N LEU A 300 7.10 -1.88 13.18
CA LEU A 300 7.71 -3.07 13.77
C LEU A 300 6.89 -4.35 13.57
N GLY A 301 5.60 -4.22 13.25
CA GLY A 301 4.76 -5.39 13.04
C GLY A 301 3.29 -5.15 13.30
N LEU A 302 2.56 -6.26 13.38
CA LEU A 302 1.13 -6.28 13.61
C LEU A 302 0.82 -6.35 15.10
N VAL A 303 -0.10 -5.52 15.57
CA VAL A 303 -0.55 -5.51 16.96
C VAL A 303 -2.07 -5.48 17.04
N GLY A 304 -2.64 -6.30 17.94
CA GLY A 304 -4.03 -6.22 18.34
C GLY A 304 -4.12 -5.56 19.71
N VAL A 305 -4.97 -4.54 19.83
CA VAL A 305 -5.16 -3.81 21.09
C VAL A 305 -6.64 -3.75 21.50
N SER A 306 -6.88 -3.60 22.80
CA SER A 306 -8.20 -3.38 23.36
C SER A 306 -8.75 -2.01 22.92
N PRO A 307 -9.98 -1.94 22.40
CA PRO A 307 -10.59 -0.66 22.01
C PRO A 307 -10.79 0.28 23.20
N ALA A 308 -10.95 -0.25 24.41
CA ALA A 308 -11.33 0.51 25.60
C ALA A 308 -10.18 1.35 26.16
N ASP A 309 -8.96 0.81 26.16
CA ASP A 309 -7.80 1.39 26.85
C ASP A 309 -6.48 1.30 26.07
N GLY A 310 -6.50 0.72 24.86
CA GLY A 310 -5.32 0.57 24.02
C GLY A 310 -4.32 -0.50 24.51
N LYS A 311 -4.71 -1.31 25.52
CA LYS A 311 -3.83 -2.36 26.05
C LYS A 311 -3.50 -3.36 24.96
N LEU A 312 -2.20 -3.70 24.83
CA LEU A 312 -1.72 -4.73 23.93
C LEU A 312 -2.32 -6.08 24.29
N LEU A 313 -2.93 -6.76 23.35
CA LEU A 313 -3.51 -8.10 23.49
C LEU A 313 -2.59 -9.16 22.89
N TRP A 314 -1.98 -8.87 21.76
CA TRP A 314 -1.00 -9.72 21.08
C TRP A 314 -0.15 -8.91 20.11
N ARG A 315 1.01 -9.46 19.72
CA ARG A 315 1.94 -8.87 18.75
C ARG A 315 2.50 -9.95 17.85
N PHE A 316 2.73 -9.59 16.60
CA PHE A 316 3.53 -10.36 15.65
C PHE A 316 4.58 -9.44 15.00
N ASN A 317 5.85 -9.73 15.22
CA ASN A 317 6.95 -8.94 14.70
C ASN A 317 7.07 -9.12 13.18
N TRP A 318 7.04 -8.01 12.45
CA TRP A 318 7.12 -7.98 11.00
C TRP A 318 7.79 -6.70 10.54
N GLU A 319 9.10 -6.67 10.71
CA GLU A 319 9.90 -5.52 10.34
C GLU A 319 10.16 -5.49 8.83
N THR A 320 10.22 -4.30 8.28
CA THR A 320 10.46 -4.01 6.87
C THR A 320 11.43 -2.86 6.71
N ASN A 321 12.10 -2.81 5.56
CA ASN A 321 12.93 -1.67 5.22
C ASN A 321 12.06 -0.40 5.23
N TYR A 322 12.51 0.64 5.94
CA TYR A 322 11.81 1.93 6.07
C TYR A 322 10.45 1.88 6.78
N GLY A 323 10.13 0.83 7.54
CA GLY A 323 8.84 0.68 8.21
C GLY A 323 7.65 0.62 7.26
N THR A 324 7.83 0.07 6.04
CA THR A 324 6.86 0.09 4.93
C THR A 324 5.75 -0.95 5.07
N ASN A 325 5.12 -1.02 6.23
CA ASN A 325 3.90 -1.78 6.44
C ASN A 325 2.70 -0.94 6.00
N ILE A 326 2.22 -1.18 4.76
CA ILE A 326 1.27 -0.31 4.05
C ILE A 326 -0.09 -0.99 3.88
N ALA A 327 -0.11 -2.23 3.37
CA ALA A 327 -1.34 -2.94 3.07
C ALA A 327 -2.20 -3.15 4.33
N THR A 328 -3.49 -2.89 4.20
CA THR A 328 -4.46 -3.16 5.27
C THR A 328 -4.56 -4.67 5.49
N PRO A 329 -4.45 -5.17 6.72
CA PRO A 329 -4.63 -6.58 7.03
C PRO A 329 -6.01 -7.10 6.60
N ILE A 330 -6.09 -8.37 6.18
CA ILE A 330 -7.35 -9.04 5.87
C ILE A 330 -7.67 -10.00 7.02
N ILE A 331 -8.85 -9.84 7.62
CA ILE A 331 -9.25 -10.61 8.79
C ILE A 331 -10.39 -11.56 8.43
N VAL A 332 -10.23 -12.84 8.76
CA VAL A 332 -11.24 -13.88 8.59
C VAL A 332 -11.32 -14.67 9.90
N GLN A 333 -12.35 -14.43 10.70
CA GLN A 333 -12.47 -15.00 12.04
C GLN A 333 -11.19 -14.69 12.87
N ASP A 334 -10.48 -15.71 13.32
CA ASP A 334 -9.27 -15.59 14.12
C ASP A 334 -7.98 -15.59 13.29
N TYR A 335 -8.10 -15.48 11.97
CA TYR A 335 -6.97 -15.44 11.04
C TYR A 335 -6.75 -14.06 10.47
N VAL A 336 -5.48 -13.66 10.39
CA VAL A 336 -5.07 -12.35 9.88
C VAL A 336 -4.02 -12.53 8.78
N PHE A 337 -4.35 -12.12 7.56
CA PHE A 337 -3.41 -12.08 6.46
C PHE A 337 -2.76 -10.70 6.37
N ILE A 338 -1.42 -10.68 6.26
CA ILE A 338 -0.62 -9.48 6.02
C ILE A 338 0.27 -9.64 4.79
N SER A 339 0.58 -8.53 4.14
CA SER A 339 1.50 -8.51 3.01
C SER A 339 2.25 -7.17 2.97
N THR A 340 3.50 -7.22 2.56
CA THR A 340 4.36 -6.03 2.46
C THR A 340 5.26 -6.15 1.23
N GLY A 341 5.49 -5.03 0.56
CA GLY A 341 6.37 -4.90 -0.58
C GLY A 341 7.85 -5.11 -0.26
N TYR A 342 8.72 -4.65 -1.16
CA TYR A 342 10.19 -4.73 -1.03
C TYR A 342 10.69 -6.15 -0.77
N ARG A 343 10.04 -7.17 -1.37
CA ARG A 343 10.34 -8.60 -1.22
C ARG A 343 10.23 -9.13 0.22
N ARG A 344 9.52 -8.43 1.11
CA ARG A 344 9.24 -8.96 2.45
C ARG A 344 8.26 -10.12 2.37
N GLY A 345 7.23 -10.01 1.54
CA GLY A 345 6.26 -11.08 1.31
C GLY A 345 4.98 -10.94 2.11
N CYS A 346 4.40 -12.08 2.43
CA CYS A 346 3.13 -12.17 3.14
C CYS A 346 3.13 -13.29 4.19
N ALA A 347 2.21 -13.18 5.14
CA ALA A 347 1.95 -14.20 6.15
C ALA A 347 0.45 -14.34 6.40
N LEU A 348 0.02 -15.54 6.73
CA LEU A 348 -1.26 -15.82 7.38
C LEU A 348 -0.97 -16.20 8.83
N LEU A 349 -1.60 -15.49 9.74
CA LEU A 349 -1.46 -15.69 11.18
C LEU A 349 -2.76 -16.24 11.76
N GLN A 350 -2.66 -17.13 12.72
CA GLN A 350 -3.75 -17.53 13.61
C GLN A 350 -3.57 -16.80 14.94
N ILE A 351 -4.63 -16.15 15.42
CA ILE A 351 -4.66 -15.54 16.73
C ILE A 351 -5.42 -16.50 17.66
N GLU A 352 -4.75 -16.97 18.69
CA GLU A 352 -5.26 -18.02 19.56
C GLU A 352 -4.98 -17.70 21.05
N THR A 353 -5.70 -18.37 21.93
CA THR A 353 -5.45 -18.24 23.37
C THR A 353 -4.19 -19.01 23.74
N ALA A 354 -3.24 -18.32 24.34
CA ALA A 354 -2.01 -18.91 24.87
C ALA A 354 -2.25 -19.65 26.18
N ALA A 355 -1.27 -20.45 26.62
CA ALA A 355 -1.36 -21.24 27.83
C ALA A 355 -1.58 -20.40 29.12
N ASP A 356 -1.14 -19.16 29.13
CA ASP A 356 -1.31 -18.18 30.21
C ASP A 356 -2.67 -17.49 30.21
N GLY A 357 -3.55 -17.80 29.24
CA GLY A 357 -4.86 -17.17 29.04
C GLY A 357 -4.80 -15.84 28.26
N GLY A 358 -3.60 -15.37 27.87
CA GLY A 358 -3.41 -14.26 26.95
C GLY A 358 -3.74 -14.64 25.50
N LEU A 359 -3.48 -13.72 24.57
CA LEU A 359 -3.56 -14.03 23.15
C LEU A 359 -2.17 -14.06 22.54
N GLN A 360 -1.97 -14.92 21.56
CA GLN A 360 -0.74 -15.01 20.78
C GLN A 360 -1.06 -15.08 19.28
N ALA A 361 -0.13 -14.56 18.47
CA ALA A 361 -0.18 -14.65 17.01
C ALA A 361 0.84 -15.69 16.54
N SER A 362 0.36 -16.74 15.88
CA SER A 362 1.18 -17.83 15.37
C SER A 362 1.10 -17.90 13.86
N PRO A 363 2.22 -17.95 13.13
CA PRO A 363 2.17 -18.05 11.69
C PRO A 363 1.65 -19.43 11.23
N VAL A 364 0.70 -19.41 10.30
CA VAL A 364 0.24 -20.58 9.56
C VAL A 364 1.16 -20.80 8.36
N TYR A 365 1.45 -19.74 7.63
CA TYR A 365 2.47 -19.71 6.60
C TYR A 365 3.08 -18.31 6.47
N GLU A 366 4.33 -18.29 6.01
CA GLU A 366 5.03 -17.10 5.50
C GLU A 366 5.65 -17.43 4.14
N ASN A 367 5.54 -16.53 3.17
CA ASN A 367 6.17 -16.69 1.86
C ASN A 367 6.36 -15.32 1.16
N LYS A 368 7.00 -15.34 -0.02
CA LYS A 368 7.23 -14.15 -0.85
C LYS A 368 6.39 -14.13 -2.13
N LYS A 369 5.24 -14.79 -2.11
CA LYS A 369 4.39 -14.96 -3.30
C LYS A 369 3.39 -13.82 -3.50
N MET A 370 3.15 -12.99 -2.47
CA MET A 370 2.33 -11.78 -2.52
C MET A 370 3.07 -10.66 -1.79
N CYS A 371 3.59 -9.68 -2.54
CA CYS A 371 4.34 -8.53 -2.03
C CYS A 371 3.59 -7.24 -2.35
N ASN A 372 2.58 -6.89 -1.54
CA ASN A 372 1.82 -5.66 -1.73
C ASN A 372 2.71 -4.44 -1.45
N HIS A 373 2.99 -3.62 -2.47
CA HIS A 373 3.87 -2.47 -2.34
C HIS A 373 3.17 -1.28 -1.66
N PHE A 374 2.09 -0.76 -2.25
CA PHE A 374 1.21 0.25 -1.65
C PHE A 374 -0.28 -0.12 -1.69
N PRO A 375 -0.77 -0.94 -2.64
CA PRO A 375 -2.15 -1.38 -2.63
C PRO A 375 -2.33 -2.53 -1.62
N SER A 376 -3.57 -2.76 -1.22
CA SER A 376 -3.95 -3.92 -0.42
C SER A 376 -4.63 -4.97 -1.30
N SER A 377 -4.45 -6.24 -0.98
CA SER A 377 -5.21 -7.32 -1.58
C SER A 377 -6.68 -7.29 -1.13
N ILE A 378 -7.56 -7.93 -1.91
CA ILE A 378 -8.95 -8.23 -1.55
C ILE A 378 -9.13 -9.74 -1.46
N LEU A 379 -10.15 -10.19 -0.74
CA LEU A 379 -10.46 -11.60 -0.56
C LEU A 379 -11.86 -11.91 -1.07
N ILE A 380 -11.96 -12.70 -2.13
CA ILE A 380 -13.24 -13.13 -2.74
C ILE A 380 -13.22 -14.66 -2.83
N ASN A 381 -14.26 -15.33 -2.32
CA ASN A 381 -14.48 -16.78 -2.43
C ASN A 381 -13.25 -17.63 -2.05
N GLY A 382 -12.48 -17.24 -1.02
CA GLY A 382 -11.31 -17.96 -0.56
C GLY A 382 -10.02 -17.66 -1.29
N TYR A 383 -10.03 -16.73 -2.24
CA TYR A 383 -8.86 -16.32 -3.00
C TYR A 383 -8.53 -14.85 -2.79
N LEU A 384 -7.25 -14.58 -2.58
CA LEU A 384 -6.67 -13.25 -2.51
C LEU A 384 -6.35 -12.76 -3.91
N TYR A 385 -6.83 -11.57 -4.25
CA TYR A 385 -6.45 -10.85 -5.45
C TYR A 385 -5.71 -9.58 -5.05
N GLY A 386 -4.49 -9.41 -5.52
CA GLY A 386 -3.64 -8.29 -5.16
C GLY A 386 -2.41 -8.21 -6.05
N PHE A 387 -1.62 -7.19 -5.85
CA PHE A 387 -0.40 -6.98 -6.64
C PHE A 387 0.82 -7.54 -5.91
N ASP A 388 1.46 -8.54 -6.51
CA ASP A 388 2.82 -8.96 -6.18
C ASP A 388 3.78 -8.05 -6.94
N ASP A 389 4.17 -6.95 -6.28
CA ASP A 389 4.86 -5.80 -6.86
C ASP A 389 4.10 -5.24 -8.09
N SER A 390 4.46 -5.63 -9.31
CA SER A 390 3.87 -5.15 -10.57
C SER A 390 2.93 -6.17 -11.26
N ARG A 391 2.68 -7.32 -10.63
CA ARG A 391 1.85 -8.38 -11.21
C ARG A 391 0.59 -8.60 -10.39
N LEU A 392 -0.58 -8.43 -11.02
CA LEU A 392 -1.83 -8.88 -10.43
C LEU A 392 -1.74 -10.39 -10.20
N THR A 393 -2.01 -10.83 -8.99
CA THR A 393 -1.81 -12.20 -8.53
C THR A 393 -3.08 -12.70 -7.86
N CYS A 394 -3.52 -13.89 -8.23
CA CYS A 394 -4.50 -14.68 -7.49
C CYS A 394 -3.75 -15.71 -6.63
N MET A 395 -4.05 -15.73 -5.34
CA MET A 395 -3.42 -16.63 -4.38
C MET A 395 -4.49 -17.23 -3.47
N GLU A 396 -4.43 -18.51 -3.22
CA GLU A 396 -5.34 -19.16 -2.28
C GLU A 396 -5.06 -18.70 -0.84
N PHE A 397 -6.11 -18.23 -0.16
CA PHE A 397 -5.99 -17.67 1.18
C PHE A 397 -5.47 -18.69 2.22
N ARG A 398 -5.94 -19.94 2.14
CA ARG A 398 -5.61 -20.97 3.14
C ARG A 398 -4.17 -21.45 3.04
N THR A 399 -3.69 -21.69 1.82
CA THR A 399 -2.40 -22.35 1.57
C THR A 399 -1.28 -21.36 1.20
N GLY A 400 -1.64 -20.16 0.79
CA GLY A 400 -0.68 -19.21 0.22
C GLY A 400 -0.14 -19.64 -1.16
N GLU A 401 -0.85 -20.53 -1.86
CA GLU A 401 -0.46 -20.98 -3.20
C GLU A 401 -0.97 -20.05 -4.26
N VAL A 402 -0.08 -19.68 -5.18
CA VAL A 402 -0.41 -18.85 -6.33
C VAL A 402 -1.16 -19.67 -7.36
N ARG A 403 -2.34 -19.21 -7.76
CA ARG A 403 -3.14 -19.80 -8.83
C ARG A 403 -2.70 -19.26 -10.18
N TRP A 404 -2.57 -17.94 -10.29
CA TRP A 404 -2.09 -17.29 -11.51
C TRP A 404 -1.50 -15.90 -11.22
N LYS A 405 -0.74 -15.38 -12.19
CA LYS A 405 -0.21 -14.00 -12.21
C LYS A 405 -0.43 -13.37 -13.59
N LYS A 406 -0.78 -12.08 -13.61
CA LYS A 406 -1.01 -11.28 -14.82
C LYS A 406 -0.20 -10.00 -14.79
N SER A 407 0.62 -9.78 -15.81
CA SER A 407 1.35 -8.52 -16.05
C SER A 407 0.52 -7.55 -16.91
N GLY A 408 0.99 -6.31 -17.05
CA GLY A 408 0.41 -5.28 -17.92
C GLY A 408 -0.43 -4.22 -17.20
N PHE A 409 -0.22 -4.09 -15.88
CA PHE A 409 -0.85 -3.07 -15.04
C PHE A 409 0.17 -2.26 -14.22
N ASP A 410 1.44 -2.65 -14.26
CA ASP A 410 2.47 -2.13 -13.37
C ASP A 410 2.03 -2.17 -11.90
N LYS A 411 2.34 -1.18 -11.07
CA LYS A 411 1.92 -1.14 -9.66
C LYS A 411 0.48 -0.66 -9.52
N GLY A 412 -0.47 -1.47 -9.98
CA GLY A 412 -1.89 -1.14 -9.96
C GLY A 412 -2.59 -1.35 -8.63
N THR A 413 -3.88 -1.10 -8.63
CA THR A 413 -4.80 -1.33 -7.50
C THR A 413 -5.95 -2.22 -7.94
N VAL A 414 -6.61 -2.89 -6.99
CA VAL A 414 -7.76 -3.76 -7.24
C VAL A 414 -8.89 -3.47 -6.25
N LEU A 415 -10.12 -3.45 -6.78
CA LEU A 415 -11.38 -3.32 -6.06
C LEU A 415 -12.26 -4.51 -6.44
N GLY A 416 -12.97 -5.09 -5.48
CA GLY A 416 -13.95 -6.14 -5.73
C GLY A 416 -15.36 -5.58 -5.91
N ALA A 417 -16.15 -6.20 -6.79
CA ALA A 417 -17.58 -5.89 -6.94
C ALA A 417 -18.35 -7.14 -7.38
N GLY A 418 -19.14 -7.71 -6.47
CA GLY A 418 -19.74 -9.01 -6.69
C GLY A 418 -18.68 -10.07 -7.00
N ASN A 419 -18.76 -10.68 -8.18
CA ASN A 419 -17.75 -11.64 -8.67
C ASN A 419 -16.78 -11.02 -9.69
N HIS A 420 -16.58 -9.70 -9.65
CA HIS A 420 -15.71 -8.99 -10.57
C HIS A 420 -14.54 -8.32 -9.83
N LEU A 421 -13.45 -8.15 -10.55
CA LEU A 421 -12.30 -7.35 -10.20
C LEU A 421 -12.32 -6.09 -11.06
N ILE A 422 -12.33 -4.92 -10.44
CA ILE A 422 -12.04 -3.64 -11.09
C ILE A 422 -10.58 -3.33 -10.83
N ILE A 423 -9.77 -3.27 -11.88
CA ILE A 423 -8.33 -3.15 -11.81
C ILE A 423 -7.93 -1.81 -12.43
N LEU A 424 -7.19 -1.00 -11.67
CA LEU A 424 -6.62 0.25 -12.16
C LEU A 424 -5.10 0.13 -12.14
N GLY A 425 -4.50 0.08 -13.31
CA GLY A 425 -3.04 0.05 -13.49
C GLY A 425 -2.37 1.38 -13.12
N GLU A 426 -1.07 1.36 -12.88
CA GLU A 426 -0.28 2.51 -12.43
C GLU A 426 -0.40 3.72 -13.37
N TYR A 427 -0.56 3.49 -14.67
CA TYR A 427 -0.68 4.54 -15.69
C TYR A 427 -2.06 4.55 -16.35
N GLY A 428 -3.09 4.20 -15.59
CA GLY A 428 -4.49 4.43 -15.99
C GLY A 428 -5.10 3.40 -16.93
N LYS A 429 -4.50 2.21 -17.10
CA LYS A 429 -5.21 1.08 -17.70
C LYS A 429 -6.30 0.64 -16.72
N LEU A 430 -7.56 0.84 -17.09
CA LEU A 430 -8.73 0.36 -16.35
C LEU A 430 -9.19 -0.97 -16.97
N ALA A 431 -9.44 -1.99 -16.13
CA ALA A 431 -9.97 -3.26 -16.59
C ALA A 431 -11.05 -3.81 -15.65
N LEU A 432 -11.98 -4.54 -16.22
CA LEU A 432 -12.94 -5.38 -15.52
C LEU A 432 -12.62 -6.85 -15.86
N ALA A 433 -12.52 -7.68 -14.82
CA ALA A 433 -12.23 -9.09 -14.98
C ALA A 433 -13.07 -9.94 -14.02
N GLU A 434 -13.29 -11.21 -14.34
CA GLU A 434 -13.90 -12.18 -13.43
C GLU A 434 -12.97 -12.49 -12.26
N ALA A 435 -13.52 -12.54 -11.04
CA ALA A 435 -12.79 -13.03 -9.85
C ALA A 435 -12.77 -14.57 -9.85
N SER A 436 -11.84 -15.16 -10.61
CA SER A 436 -11.73 -16.60 -10.84
C SER A 436 -10.33 -17.11 -10.48
N PRO A 437 -10.19 -18.24 -9.78
CA PRO A 437 -8.90 -18.89 -9.52
C PRO A 437 -8.34 -19.67 -10.71
N GLU A 438 -9.14 -19.97 -11.74
CA GLU A 438 -8.74 -20.77 -12.91
C GLU A 438 -7.83 -19.98 -13.87
N GLY A 439 -7.85 -18.64 -13.80
CA GLY A 439 -7.05 -17.77 -14.66
C GLY A 439 -7.60 -16.35 -14.71
N TYR A 440 -6.81 -15.44 -15.27
CA TYR A 440 -7.25 -14.08 -15.52
C TYR A 440 -8.18 -14.04 -16.74
N LYS A 441 -9.41 -13.61 -16.54
CA LYS A 441 -10.43 -13.49 -17.56
C LYS A 441 -10.90 -12.04 -17.65
N GLU A 442 -10.31 -11.28 -18.58
CA GLU A 442 -10.66 -9.89 -18.85
C GLU A 442 -12.00 -9.83 -19.60
N GLU A 443 -12.95 -9.06 -19.10
CA GLU A 443 -14.26 -8.82 -19.75
C GLU A 443 -14.24 -7.53 -20.54
N ALA A 444 -13.60 -6.48 -20.00
CA ALA A 444 -13.43 -5.22 -20.66
C ALA A 444 -12.15 -4.52 -20.18
N SER A 445 -11.53 -3.71 -21.04
CA SER A 445 -10.44 -2.83 -20.65
C SER A 445 -10.32 -1.62 -21.56
N CYS A 446 -9.76 -0.52 -21.01
CA CYS A 446 -9.46 0.70 -21.74
C CYS A 446 -8.28 1.43 -21.13
N GLN A 447 -7.69 2.38 -21.87
CA GLN A 447 -6.74 3.35 -21.34
C GLN A 447 -7.51 4.62 -20.98
N ILE A 448 -7.84 4.81 -19.69
CA ILE A 448 -8.71 5.92 -19.27
C ILE A 448 -7.94 7.22 -19.06
N VAL A 449 -6.68 7.14 -18.64
CA VAL A 449 -5.71 8.25 -18.52
C VAL A 449 -4.30 7.71 -18.80
N ASP A 450 -3.33 8.61 -18.98
CA ASP A 450 -1.90 8.30 -19.20
C ASP A 450 -0.99 8.78 -18.04
N ARG A 451 -1.59 9.14 -16.91
CA ARG A 451 -0.92 9.66 -15.71
C ARG A 451 -0.93 8.64 -14.59
N LYS A 452 -0.09 8.90 -13.58
CA LYS A 452 0.06 8.00 -12.43
C LYS A 452 -1.22 7.91 -11.59
N CYS A 453 -1.71 6.68 -11.38
CA CYS A 453 -2.91 6.31 -10.66
C CYS A 453 -2.56 5.42 -9.47
N TRP A 454 -2.06 6.01 -8.38
CA TRP A 454 -1.72 5.27 -7.15
C TRP A 454 -2.86 5.25 -6.13
N THR A 455 -3.99 5.82 -6.49
CA THR A 455 -5.17 5.90 -5.64
C THR A 455 -6.13 4.76 -5.95
N VAL A 456 -6.56 4.05 -4.91
CA VAL A 456 -7.56 2.98 -5.07
C VAL A 456 -8.88 3.60 -5.52
N PRO A 457 -9.51 3.09 -6.60
CA PRO A 457 -10.82 3.57 -7.04
C PRO A 457 -11.92 3.19 -6.04
N VAL A 458 -13.07 3.84 -6.16
CA VAL A 458 -14.25 3.66 -5.31
C VAL A 458 -15.46 3.39 -6.19
N LEU A 459 -16.21 2.33 -5.87
CA LEU A 459 -17.48 2.03 -6.52
C LEU A 459 -18.62 2.27 -5.53
N ALA A 460 -19.52 3.20 -5.86
CA ALA A 460 -20.67 3.53 -5.06
C ALA A 460 -21.83 4.06 -5.93
N ASP A 461 -23.04 3.57 -5.72
CA ASP A 461 -24.26 3.95 -6.44
C ASP A 461 -24.14 3.82 -7.97
N GLY A 462 -23.51 2.72 -8.41
CA GLY A 462 -23.26 2.42 -9.82
C GLY A 462 -22.25 3.36 -10.50
N ARG A 463 -21.45 4.08 -9.73
CA ARG A 463 -20.46 5.01 -10.24
C ARG A 463 -19.07 4.64 -9.75
N LEU A 464 -18.10 4.63 -10.66
CA LEU A 464 -16.69 4.45 -10.35
C LEU A 464 -16.02 5.80 -10.25
N TYR A 465 -15.53 6.12 -9.07
CA TYR A 465 -14.74 7.31 -8.81
C TYR A 465 -13.27 6.92 -8.78
N MET A 466 -12.46 7.61 -9.55
CA MET A 466 -11.02 7.38 -9.61
C MET A 466 -10.25 8.70 -9.64
N ARG A 467 -8.96 8.63 -9.33
CA ARG A 467 -8.08 9.79 -9.26
C ARG A 467 -6.72 9.46 -9.83
N ASP A 468 -6.22 10.36 -10.64
CA ASP A 468 -4.81 10.47 -10.99
C ASP A 468 -4.13 11.60 -10.21
N GLU A 469 -2.90 11.99 -10.57
CA GLU A 469 -2.13 13.06 -9.90
C GLU A 469 -2.77 14.45 -10.06
N LYS A 470 -3.68 14.67 -11.01
CA LYS A 470 -4.23 15.98 -11.37
C LYS A 470 -5.74 16.06 -11.29
N MET A 471 -6.43 14.96 -11.58
CA MET A 471 -7.86 14.92 -11.78
C MET A 471 -8.54 13.87 -10.92
N VAL A 472 -9.75 14.15 -10.49
CA VAL A 472 -10.74 13.19 -10.02
C VAL A 472 -11.80 13.05 -11.10
N MET A 473 -12.21 11.85 -11.42
CA MET A 473 -13.25 11.56 -12.41
C MET A 473 -14.28 10.57 -11.88
N CYS A 474 -15.49 10.68 -12.40
CA CYS A 474 -16.61 9.81 -12.14
C CYS A 474 -17.07 9.14 -13.43
N LEU A 475 -17.13 7.82 -13.45
CA LEU A 475 -17.54 7.00 -14.58
C LEU A 475 -18.86 6.30 -14.26
N ASP A 476 -19.72 6.12 -15.27
CA ASP A 476 -21.00 5.40 -15.14
C ASP A 476 -20.77 3.90 -15.32
N MET A 477 -20.92 3.14 -14.25
CA MET A 477 -20.79 1.67 -14.25
C MET A 477 -22.16 0.98 -14.25
N ARG A 478 -23.25 1.71 -14.35
CA ARG A 478 -24.60 1.14 -14.32
C ARG A 478 -24.93 0.41 -15.61
N ASN A 479 -25.36 -0.83 -15.47
CA ASN A 479 -25.98 -1.55 -16.57
C ASN A 479 -27.40 -1.01 -16.79
N LYS A 480 -27.63 -0.29 -17.90
CA LYS A 480 -28.91 0.36 -18.25
C LYS A 480 -29.83 -0.53 -19.06
N LYS A 481 -29.62 -1.87 -19.02
CA LYS A 481 -30.51 -2.81 -19.70
C LYS A 481 -31.81 -3.00 -18.92
#